data_abd479f3201dd69502dcbc1f699459e0
#
_entry.id   abd479f3201dd69502dcbc1f699459e0
#
_cell.length_a   1.000
_cell.length_b   1.000
_cell.length_c   1.000
_cell.angle_alpha   90.00
_cell.angle_beta   90.00
_cell.angle_gamma   90.00
#
_symmetry.space_group_name_H-M   'P 1'
#
loop_
_entity.id
_entity.type
_entity.pdbx_description
1 polymer ?
#
loop_
_entity_poly.entity_id
_entity_poly.type
_entity_poly.pdbx_seq_one_letter_code
_entity_poly.pdbx_strand_id
1 'polypeptide(L)'
;ARVALAYYGNSSLYAAWADKRDFREGYDIYGATKQGDQAFGSNVRVQDDFGANYRQWHATIAGHPNGQLIVAWTDERDGSKDVWYSWLEDGEWSDDLALSGASGKGVQDHPSITLDSSGDLHVAWVHRENDGGPTQIRYLYAPLESDDR
;
A
#
# COMPACT_ATOMS: atom_id res chain seq x y z
N ALA A 1 -11.67 7.98 -7.44
CA ALA A 1 -10.62 7.14 -6.87
C ALA A 1 -9.77 6.53 -7.98
N ARG A 2 -8.49 6.33 -7.72
CA ARG A 2 -7.59 5.63 -8.64
C ARG A 2 -7.48 4.19 -8.22
N VAL A 3 -7.47 3.30 -9.20
CA VAL A 3 -7.25 1.88 -8.98
C VAL A 3 -5.80 1.56 -9.31
N ALA A 4 -5.11 0.85 -8.43
CA ALA A 4 -3.79 0.30 -8.67
C ALA A 4 -3.93 -1.19 -8.95
N LEU A 5 -3.16 -1.71 -9.92
CA LEU A 5 -3.21 -3.11 -10.34
C LEU A 5 -1.83 -3.74 -10.27
N ALA A 6 -1.76 -5.00 -9.90
CA ALA A 6 -0.54 -5.80 -9.99
C ALA A 6 -0.87 -7.27 -10.25
N TYR A 7 -0.01 -7.91 -11.05
CA TYR A 7 0.04 -9.37 -11.12
C TYR A 7 0.81 -9.93 -9.93
N TYR A 8 0.37 -11.08 -9.45
CA TYR A 8 1.11 -11.82 -8.43
C TYR A 8 0.83 -13.32 -8.58
N GLY A 9 1.76 -14.15 -8.14
CA GLY A 9 1.65 -15.58 -8.37
C GLY A 9 1.69 -15.91 -9.86
N ASN A 10 1.02 -16.99 -10.25
CA ASN A 10 1.07 -17.49 -11.62
C ASN A 10 0.06 -16.81 -12.56
N SER A 11 -1.10 -16.44 -12.05
CA SER A 11 -2.19 -15.93 -12.90
C SER A 11 -3.18 -15.05 -12.16
N SER A 12 -2.76 -14.50 -11.03
CA SER A 12 -3.63 -13.66 -10.21
C SER A 12 -3.38 -12.19 -10.48
N LEU A 13 -4.44 -11.40 -10.41
CA LEU A 13 -4.41 -9.95 -10.51
C LEU A 13 -5.07 -9.38 -9.26
N TYR A 14 -4.46 -8.38 -8.67
CA TYR A 14 -5.03 -7.68 -7.53
C TYR A 14 -5.28 -6.22 -7.88
N ALA A 15 -6.47 -5.73 -7.55
CA ALA A 15 -6.81 -4.32 -7.65
C ALA A 15 -6.95 -3.75 -6.24
N ALA A 16 -6.36 -2.58 -6.00
CA ALA A 16 -6.48 -1.86 -4.74
C ALA A 16 -6.85 -0.41 -5.01
N TRP A 17 -7.67 0.17 -4.15
CA TRP A 17 -8.15 1.55 -4.31
C TRP A 17 -8.52 2.17 -2.97
N ALA A 18 -8.59 3.49 -2.93
CA ALA A 18 -9.14 4.22 -1.80
C ALA A 18 -10.66 4.32 -1.98
N ASP A 19 -11.41 3.91 -0.98
CA ASP A 19 -12.87 3.76 -1.01
C ASP A 19 -13.49 4.54 0.13
N LYS A 20 -14.59 5.22 -0.15
CA LYS A 20 -15.30 6.05 0.82
C LYS A 20 -16.66 5.47 1.19
N ARG A 21 -16.81 4.14 1.15
CA ARG A 21 -18.09 3.49 1.47
C ARG A 21 -18.53 3.72 2.90
N ASP A 22 -17.57 3.89 3.82
CA ASP A 22 -17.84 4.35 5.17
C ASP A 22 -17.44 5.83 5.29
N PHE A 23 -18.34 6.69 4.79
CA PHE A 23 -18.05 8.12 4.68
C PHE A 23 -17.77 8.81 6.03
N ARG A 24 -18.15 8.21 7.13
CA ARG A 24 -17.89 8.76 8.47
C ARG A 24 -16.44 8.62 8.89
N GLU A 25 -15.77 7.61 8.38
CA GLU A 25 -14.39 7.30 8.73
C GLU A 25 -13.38 7.86 7.71
N GLY A 26 -13.87 8.37 6.57
CA GLY A 26 -13.02 8.86 5.48
C GLY A 26 -12.75 7.81 4.43
N TYR A 27 -11.56 7.83 3.83
CA TYR A 27 -11.16 6.85 2.83
C TYR A 27 -10.44 5.67 3.50
N ASP A 28 -10.79 4.48 3.08
CA ASP A 28 -10.14 3.22 3.46
C ASP A 28 -9.56 2.54 2.23
N ILE A 29 -8.58 1.68 2.42
CA ILE A 29 -7.99 0.90 1.33
C ILE A 29 -8.72 -0.43 1.20
N TYR A 30 -9.34 -0.63 0.05
CA TYR A 30 -10.02 -1.86 -0.33
C TYR A 30 -9.32 -2.50 -1.52
N GLY A 31 -9.53 -3.78 -1.68
CA GLY A 31 -9.02 -4.49 -2.83
C GLY A 31 -9.80 -5.75 -3.14
N ALA A 32 -9.47 -6.35 -4.26
CA ALA A 32 -10.08 -7.60 -4.73
C ALA A 32 -9.12 -8.35 -5.64
N THR A 33 -9.21 -9.67 -5.59
CA THR A 33 -8.42 -10.58 -6.43
C THR A 33 -9.24 -11.06 -7.63
N LYS A 34 -8.57 -11.17 -8.77
CA LYS A 34 -9.07 -11.85 -9.97
C LYS A 34 -8.15 -13.04 -10.27
N GLN A 35 -8.72 -14.22 -10.38
CA GLN A 35 -8.00 -15.45 -10.71
C GLN A 35 -8.26 -15.80 -12.18
N GLY A 36 -7.20 -15.83 -13.00
CA GLY A 36 -7.31 -16.20 -14.41
C GLY A 36 -8.44 -15.47 -15.14
N ASP A 37 -9.34 -16.21 -15.77
CA ASP A 37 -10.46 -15.65 -16.54
C ASP A 37 -11.70 -15.33 -15.68
N GLN A 38 -11.67 -15.57 -14.38
CA GLN A 38 -12.79 -15.29 -13.50
C GLN A 38 -12.94 -13.77 -13.25
N ALA A 39 -14.13 -13.36 -12.84
CA ALA A 39 -14.36 -11.97 -12.43
C ALA A 39 -13.61 -11.68 -11.12
N PHE A 40 -13.47 -10.40 -10.80
CA PHE A 40 -12.97 -9.99 -9.48
C PHE A 40 -13.89 -10.53 -8.38
N GLY A 41 -13.29 -11.05 -7.32
CA GLY A 41 -14.00 -11.53 -6.15
C GLY A 41 -14.49 -10.40 -5.25
N SER A 42 -14.91 -10.76 -4.05
CA SER A 42 -15.43 -9.81 -3.07
C SER A 42 -14.37 -8.79 -2.66
N ASN A 43 -14.83 -7.58 -2.37
CA ASN A 43 -13.96 -6.53 -1.85
C ASN A 43 -13.56 -6.84 -0.42
N VAL A 44 -12.28 -6.63 -0.12
CA VAL A 44 -11.69 -6.84 1.21
C VAL A 44 -11.03 -5.54 1.63
N ARG A 45 -11.23 -5.11 2.87
CA ARG A 45 -10.49 -3.99 3.42
C ARG A 45 -9.04 -4.43 3.69
N VAL A 46 -8.09 -3.69 3.17
CA VAL A 46 -6.66 -4.02 3.27
C VAL A 46 -6.07 -3.55 4.58
N GLN A 47 -6.31 -2.27 4.96
CA GLN A 47 -5.78 -1.78 6.23
C GLN A 47 -6.55 -2.39 7.42
N ASP A 48 -5.87 -2.45 8.56
CA ASP A 48 -6.44 -2.98 9.80
C ASP A 48 -7.43 -2.00 10.46
N ASP A 49 -8.06 -2.44 11.56
CA ASP A 49 -9.06 -1.66 12.26
C ASP A 49 -8.48 -0.44 13.00
N PHE A 50 -7.19 -0.45 13.32
CA PHE A 50 -6.55 0.64 14.03
C PHE A 50 -6.46 1.92 13.21
N GLY A 51 -6.46 1.81 11.88
CA GLY A 51 -6.45 2.94 10.97
C GLY A 51 -7.83 3.41 10.52
N ALA A 52 -8.91 2.72 10.91
CA ALA A 52 -10.23 2.89 10.31
C ALA A 52 -10.82 4.31 10.45
N ASN A 53 -10.48 5.05 11.51
CA ASN A 53 -11.00 6.38 11.78
C ASN A 53 -10.20 7.52 11.14
N TYR A 54 -9.21 7.18 10.32
CA TYR A 54 -8.33 8.15 9.66
C TYR A 54 -8.38 7.95 8.16
N ARG A 55 -7.84 8.91 7.43
CA ARG A 55 -7.81 8.81 5.97
C ARG A 55 -6.65 7.94 5.52
N GLN A 56 -6.95 6.97 4.67
CA GLN A 56 -5.98 6.17 3.94
C GLN A 56 -6.29 6.33 2.45
N TRP A 57 -5.33 6.80 1.69
CA TRP A 57 -5.54 7.10 0.26
C TRP A 57 -4.25 6.95 -0.55
N HIS A 58 -4.32 7.21 -1.84
CA HIS A 58 -3.19 7.08 -2.77
C HIS A 58 -2.55 5.68 -2.72
N ALA A 59 -3.40 4.65 -2.84
CA ALA A 59 -2.91 3.28 -2.83
C ALA A 59 -2.02 2.97 -4.02
N THR A 60 -0.96 2.22 -3.76
CA THR A 60 -0.05 1.67 -4.76
C THR A 60 0.17 0.19 -4.42
N ILE A 61 0.53 -0.61 -5.41
CA ILE A 61 0.62 -2.06 -5.22
C ILE A 61 1.80 -2.64 -5.99
N ALA A 62 2.42 -3.67 -5.42
CA ALA A 62 3.46 -4.44 -6.06
C ALA A 62 3.22 -5.92 -5.84
N GLY A 63 3.40 -6.69 -6.90
CA GLY A 63 3.26 -8.15 -6.87
C GLY A 63 4.48 -8.83 -7.48
N HIS A 64 4.66 -10.10 -7.16
CA HIS A 64 5.76 -10.92 -7.66
C HIS A 64 5.24 -12.31 -8.04
N PRO A 65 5.83 -12.97 -9.07
CA PRO A 65 5.43 -14.32 -9.44
C PRO A 65 5.53 -15.35 -8.32
N ASN A 66 6.36 -15.11 -7.30
CA ASN A 66 6.46 -15.99 -6.14
C ASN A 66 5.25 -15.92 -5.19
N GLY A 67 4.28 -15.05 -5.46
CA GLY A 67 3.08 -14.89 -4.66
C GLY A 67 3.10 -13.69 -3.72
N GLN A 68 4.21 -12.99 -3.60
CA GLN A 68 4.27 -11.75 -2.80
C GLN A 68 3.31 -10.70 -3.36
N LEU A 69 2.65 -9.99 -2.46
CA LEU A 69 1.76 -8.88 -2.79
C LEU A 69 1.81 -7.87 -1.65
N ILE A 70 2.10 -6.62 -1.98
CA ILE A 70 2.23 -5.53 -1.03
C ILE A 70 1.38 -4.36 -1.51
N VAL A 71 0.62 -3.76 -0.60
CA VAL A 71 -0.10 -2.51 -0.83
C VAL A 71 0.47 -1.46 0.11
N ALA A 72 0.76 -0.29 -0.41
CA ALA A 72 1.17 0.88 0.37
C ALA A 72 0.22 2.03 0.09
N TRP A 73 0.14 2.95 1.00
CA TRP A 73 -0.78 4.09 0.90
C TRP A 73 -0.29 5.28 1.71
N THR A 74 -0.92 6.42 1.48
CA THR A 74 -0.76 7.60 2.33
C THR A 74 -1.75 7.49 3.49
N ASP A 75 -1.27 7.66 4.71
CA ASP A 75 -2.04 7.47 5.94
C ASP A 75 -1.92 8.69 6.84
N GLU A 76 -3.02 9.14 7.41
CA GLU A 76 -3.06 10.33 8.27
C GLU A 76 -3.33 10.00 9.74
N ARG A 77 -3.18 8.72 10.17
CA ARG A 77 -3.53 8.31 11.54
C ARG A 77 -2.69 8.98 12.62
N ASP A 78 -1.49 9.42 12.30
CA ASP A 78 -0.59 10.09 13.24
C ASP A 78 -0.64 11.61 13.14
N GLY A 79 -1.66 12.16 12.48
CA GLY A 79 -1.87 13.61 12.34
C GLY A 79 -1.13 14.24 11.17
N SER A 80 -0.13 13.59 10.62
CA SER A 80 0.58 13.98 9.40
C SER A 80 0.48 12.85 8.39
N LYS A 81 0.78 13.14 7.14
CA LYS A 81 0.78 12.12 6.09
C LYS A 81 2.07 11.34 6.14
N ASP A 82 1.95 10.03 6.25
CA ASP A 82 3.05 9.09 6.21
C ASP A 82 2.71 7.94 5.27
N VAL A 83 3.73 7.20 4.84
CA VAL A 83 3.53 5.99 4.05
C VAL A 83 3.42 4.79 4.98
N TRP A 84 2.32 4.07 4.84
CA TRP A 84 2.05 2.82 5.55
C TRP A 84 1.87 1.70 4.53
N TYR A 85 2.04 0.46 4.95
CA TYR A 85 1.93 -0.69 4.06
C TYR A 85 1.42 -1.92 4.79
N SER A 86 0.94 -2.87 4.01
CA SER A 86 0.53 -4.20 4.44
C SER A 86 0.90 -5.21 3.35
N TRP A 87 1.12 -6.45 3.73
CA TRP A 87 1.43 -7.52 2.77
C TRP A 87 0.47 -8.69 2.95
N LEU A 88 0.28 -9.41 1.85
CA LEU A 88 -0.57 -10.59 1.85
C LEU A 88 0.23 -11.78 2.33
N GLU A 89 -0.29 -12.48 3.34
CA GLU A 89 0.33 -13.67 3.93
C GLU A 89 -0.76 -14.69 4.22
N ASP A 90 -0.63 -15.86 3.62
CA ASP A 90 -1.58 -16.96 3.79
C ASP A 90 -3.04 -16.56 3.53
N GLY A 91 -3.27 -15.71 2.53
CA GLY A 91 -4.59 -15.25 2.13
C GLY A 91 -5.15 -14.10 2.95
N GLU A 92 -4.43 -13.60 3.94
CA GLU A 92 -4.84 -12.50 4.79
C GLU A 92 -3.83 -11.35 4.73
N TRP A 93 -4.33 -10.13 4.91
CA TRP A 93 -3.47 -8.95 5.01
C TRP A 93 -2.83 -8.88 6.40
N SER A 94 -1.55 -8.52 6.42
CA SER A 94 -0.83 -8.28 7.67
C SER A 94 -1.40 -7.07 8.41
N ASP A 95 -1.00 -6.90 9.67
CA ASP A 95 -1.20 -5.62 10.37
C ASP A 95 -0.50 -4.50 9.59
N ASP A 96 -1.07 -3.31 9.65
CA ASP A 96 -0.48 -2.13 9.02
C ASP A 96 0.82 -1.76 9.71
N LEU A 97 1.83 -1.39 8.92
CA LEU A 97 3.08 -0.88 9.43
C LEU A 97 3.43 0.45 8.76
N ALA A 98 3.91 1.39 9.56
CA ALA A 98 4.52 2.59 9.03
C ALA A 98 5.83 2.21 8.32
N LEU A 99 6.04 2.72 7.13
CA LEU A 99 7.28 2.46 6.39
C LEU A 99 8.41 3.30 7.01
N SER A 100 9.37 2.62 7.63
CA SER A 100 10.54 3.28 8.21
C SER A 100 11.28 4.06 7.12
N GLY A 101 11.58 5.32 7.38
CA GLY A 101 12.18 6.23 6.40
C GLY A 101 11.17 7.05 5.61
N ALA A 102 9.92 6.62 5.51
CA ALA A 102 8.83 7.35 4.86
C ALA A 102 7.73 7.71 5.85
N SER A 103 8.11 7.97 7.09
CA SER A 103 7.22 8.37 8.17
C SER A 103 7.94 9.33 9.11
N GLY A 104 7.19 9.98 10.00
CA GLY A 104 7.72 10.90 10.98
C GLY A 104 7.64 12.36 10.54
N LYS A 105 8.72 13.12 10.74
CA LYS A 105 8.72 14.56 10.52
C LYS A 105 8.46 14.93 9.05
N GLY A 106 7.64 15.93 8.84
CA GLY A 106 7.26 16.41 7.50
C GLY A 106 6.07 15.66 6.94
N VAL A 107 5.86 15.79 5.65
CA VAL A 107 4.76 15.16 4.91
C VAL A 107 5.33 14.13 3.95
N GLN A 108 4.88 12.89 4.06
CA GLN A 108 5.22 11.79 3.16
C GLN A 108 3.94 11.38 2.42
N ASP A 109 3.93 11.51 1.11
CA ASP A 109 2.70 11.37 0.33
C ASP A 109 2.95 10.67 -1.01
N HIS A 110 1.89 10.18 -1.62
CA HIS A 110 1.88 9.62 -2.97
C HIS A 110 2.97 8.55 -3.19
N PRO A 111 2.96 7.46 -2.42
CA PRO A 111 3.96 6.40 -2.62
C PRO A 111 3.77 5.69 -3.95
N SER A 112 4.85 5.16 -4.49
CA SER A 112 4.86 4.22 -5.61
C SER A 112 5.80 3.09 -5.23
N ILE A 113 5.37 1.85 -5.38
CA ILE A 113 6.16 0.68 -4.99
C ILE A 113 6.32 -0.29 -6.15
N THR A 114 7.40 -1.06 -6.09
CA THR A 114 7.61 -2.21 -6.97
C THR A 114 8.44 -3.25 -6.23
N LEU A 115 8.30 -4.51 -6.64
CA LEU A 115 9.17 -5.61 -6.22
C LEU A 115 10.12 -5.95 -7.36
N ASP A 116 11.39 -6.08 -7.06
CA ASP A 116 12.37 -6.48 -8.07
C ASP A 116 12.34 -8.00 -8.31
N SER A 117 13.18 -8.49 -9.22
CA SER A 117 13.21 -9.92 -9.55
C SER A 117 13.59 -10.81 -8.38
N SER A 118 14.30 -10.28 -7.39
CA SER A 118 14.65 -10.99 -6.15
C SER A 118 13.54 -10.96 -5.10
N GLY A 119 12.46 -10.18 -5.34
CA GLY A 119 11.39 -10.02 -4.38
C GLY A 119 11.65 -8.96 -3.32
N ASP A 120 12.60 -8.07 -3.55
CA ASP A 120 12.88 -6.97 -2.64
C ASP A 120 12.08 -5.73 -3.02
N LEU A 121 11.71 -4.93 -2.03
CA LEU A 121 10.81 -3.80 -2.17
C LEU A 121 11.58 -2.51 -2.48
N HIS A 122 11.11 -1.77 -3.46
CA HIS A 122 11.56 -0.42 -3.78
C HIS A 122 10.39 0.53 -3.62
N VAL A 123 10.62 1.65 -2.94
CA VAL A 123 9.59 2.65 -2.67
C VAL A 123 10.10 4.04 -3.05
N ALA A 124 9.30 4.78 -3.77
CA ALA A 124 9.52 6.21 -3.99
C ALA A 124 8.29 6.98 -3.50
N TRP A 125 8.49 8.16 -2.96
CA TRP A 125 7.39 9.00 -2.49
C TRP A 125 7.74 10.48 -2.60
N VAL A 126 6.71 11.30 -2.42
CA VAL A 126 6.85 12.76 -2.38
C VAL A 126 7.03 13.18 -0.92
N HIS A 127 8.10 13.90 -0.66
CA HIS A 127 8.39 14.45 0.68
C HIS A 127 8.30 15.96 0.67
N ARG A 128 7.77 16.53 1.76
CA ARG A 128 7.82 17.96 2.07
C ARG A 128 8.20 18.12 3.54
N GLU A 129 9.08 19.07 3.84
CA GLU A 129 9.39 19.39 5.23
C GLU A 129 8.18 20.00 5.95
N ASN A 130 7.39 20.79 5.23
CA ASN A 130 6.15 21.41 5.72
C ASN A 130 5.06 21.24 4.68
N ASP A 131 3.81 21.16 5.12
CA ASP A 131 2.66 21.15 4.25
C ASP A 131 2.66 22.44 3.39
N GLY A 132 2.51 22.26 2.08
CA GLY A 132 2.60 23.37 1.12
C GLY A 132 4.02 23.81 0.74
N GLY A 133 5.05 23.21 1.32
CA GLY A 133 6.45 23.48 0.98
C GLY A 133 6.89 22.79 -0.31
N PRO A 134 8.17 23.02 -0.73
CA PRO A 134 8.71 22.40 -1.92
C PRO A 134 8.72 20.88 -1.80
N THR A 135 8.49 20.20 -2.91
CA THR A 135 8.50 18.73 -2.97
C THR A 135 9.90 18.20 -3.24
N GLN A 136 10.18 17.04 -2.67
CA GLN A 136 11.35 16.24 -2.99
C GLN A 136 10.87 14.82 -3.28
N ILE A 137 11.50 14.15 -4.24
CA ILE A 137 11.27 12.72 -4.44
C ILE A 137 12.32 11.99 -3.61
N ARG A 138 11.83 11.11 -2.74
CA ARG A 138 12.68 10.26 -1.92
C ARG A 138 12.50 8.80 -2.33
N TYR A 139 13.51 8.00 -2.05
CA TYR A 139 13.56 6.59 -2.45
C TYR A 139 14.13 5.76 -1.31
N LEU A 140 13.60 4.56 -1.16
CA LEU A 140 14.03 3.56 -0.19
C LEU A 140 14.08 2.18 -0.85
N TYR A 141 15.17 1.47 -0.60
CA TYR A 141 15.30 0.05 -0.89
C TYR A 141 15.14 -0.73 0.40
N ALA A 142 14.21 -1.69 0.41
CA ALA A 142 13.92 -2.52 1.57
C ALA A 142 14.12 -4.00 1.18
N PRO A 143 15.29 -4.58 1.49
CA PRO A 143 15.49 -6.00 1.24
C PRO A 143 14.56 -6.80 2.16
N LEU A 144 13.84 -7.76 1.58
CA LEU A 144 13.00 -8.69 2.32
C LEU A 144 13.83 -9.94 2.61
N GLU A 145 13.84 -10.36 3.87
CA GLU A 145 14.57 -11.57 4.24
C GLU A 145 13.89 -12.81 3.65
N SER A 146 14.68 -13.87 3.42
CA SER A 146 14.17 -15.08 2.76
C SER A 146 13.03 -15.73 3.53
N ASP A 147 12.99 -15.58 4.86
CA ASP A 147 11.91 -16.14 5.70
C ASP A 147 10.60 -15.35 5.56
N ASP A 148 10.65 -14.15 5.01
CA ASP A 148 9.49 -13.28 4.77
C ASP A 148 8.86 -13.51 3.40
N ARG A 149 9.38 -14.44 2.62
CA ARG A 149 8.98 -14.66 1.21
C ARG A 149 8.17 -15.92 1.02
#